data_f43dc2e1c698b7c82d4f09ba6b25bff4
#
_entry.id   f43dc2e1c698b7c82d4f09ba6b25bff4
#
_cell.length_a   1.000
_cell.length_b   1.000
_cell.length_c   1.000
_cell.angle_alpha   90.00
_cell.angle_beta   90.00
_cell.angle_gamma   90.00
#
_symmetry.space_group_name_H-M   'P 1'
#
loop_
_entity.id
_entity.type
_entity.pdbx_description
1 polymer ?
#
loop_
_entity_poly.entity_id
_entity_poly.type
_entity_poly.pdbx_seq_one_letter_code
_entity_poly.pdbx_strand_id
1 'polypeptide(L)'
;MVYFIFLCRWRSRLFSKKKVFNEIFLDWRLFGTYSGARVVKSGGKWLFLANFGGFLFRGISSINLDDKGRIAIPTRYREELHDCCDRQMVVTVAVNEQCIGEHGCLWLYPLPEWEKLELTISKLPTLNKMAGKLRRFVIGNASECEMDGQGRLLLPEKLRKFSQMDKKIVLVGQLNKFEIWNDDAWIAKEQEWLDGGDNDGLEELGALSF
;
A
#
# COMPACT_ATOMS: atom_id res chain seq x y z
N MET A 1 6.14 2.73 -21.46
CA MET A 1 7.42 2.02 -21.30
C MET A 1 8.51 2.91 -21.91
N VAL A 2 9.11 3.78 -21.11
CA VAL A 2 10.18 4.70 -21.58
C VAL A 2 11.40 4.42 -20.72
N TYR A 3 12.38 3.74 -21.32
CA TYR A 3 13.69 3.50 -20.71
C TYR A 3 14.54 4.76 -20.89
N PHE A 4 14.81 5.49 -19.82
CA PHE A 4 15.90 6.46 -19.80
C PHE A 4 17.19 5.73 -19.41
N ILE A 5 17.98 5.37 -20.41
CA ILE A 5 19.32 4.85 -20.22
C ILE A 5 20.27 6.05 -20.14
N PHE A 6 20.70 6.41 -18.94
CA PHE A 6 21.83 7.32 -18.78
C PHE A 6 23.11 6.51 -18.96
N LEU A 7 23.65 6.54 -20.19
CA LEU A 7 24.99 6.06 -20.53
C LEU A 7 26.02 7.11 -20.11
N CYS A 8 26.53 7.02 -18.89
CA CYS A 8 27.76 7.72 -18.53
C CYS A 8 28.95 6.96 -19.09
N ARG A 9 29.42 7.38 -20.28
CA ARG A 9 30.63 6.85 -20.96
C ARG A 9 31.86 7.45 -20.29
N TRP A 10 32.45 6.73 -19.31
CA TRP A 10 33.68 7.16 -18.66
C TRP A 10 34.89 6.69 -19.42
N ARG A 11 35.65 7.69 -19.94
CA ARG A 11 36.97 7.51 -20.52
C ARG A 11 37.98 7.44 -19.38
N SER A 12 38.75 6.35 -19.36
CA SER A 12 39.80 6.04 -18.40
C SER A 12 40.86 7.14 -18.32
N ARG A 13 41.03 7.72 -17.10
CA ARG A 13 42.34 8.19 -16.57
C ARG A 13 42.21 8.44 -15.07
N LEU A 14 42.99 7.65 -14.32
CA LEU A 14 43.54 7.93 -12.99
C LEU A 14 42.81 8.93 -12.08
N PHE A 15 41.97 8.44 -11.19
CA PHE A 15 41.68 9.17 -9.93
C PHE A 15 41.39 8.19 -8.77
N SER A 16 41.95 8.54 -7.59
CA SER A 16 41.92 7.80 -6.33
C SER A 16 40.49 7.47 -5.88
N LYS A 17 40.26 6.22 -5.47
CA LYS A 17 38.97 5.63 -5.06
C LYS A 17 38.21 6.37 -3.93
N LYS A 18 38.83 7.28 -3.22
CA LYS A 18 38.20 8.04 -2.12
C LYS A 18 37.41 9.28 -2.57
N LYS A 19 37.76 9.89 -3.70
CA LYS A 19 37.12 11.14 -4.15
C LYS A 19 35.80 10.91 -4.89
N VAL A 20 35.67 9.78 -5.56
CA VAL A 20 34.45 9.42 -6.30
C VAL A 20 33.27 9.11 -5.35
N PHE A 21 33.55 8.60 -4.16
CA PHE A 21 32.51 8.27 -3.16
C PHE A 21 31.85 9.54 -2.56
N ASN A 22 32.60 10.62 -2.43
CA ASN A 22 32.07 11.87 -1.86
C ASN A 22 31.29 12.72 -2.87
N GLU A 23 31.58 12.64 -4.16
CA GLU A 23 30.84 13.40 -5.18
C GLU A 23 29.48 12.76 -5.50
N ILE A 24 29.39 11.43 -5.44
CA ILE A 24 28.10 10.71 -5.57
C ILE A 24 27.22 10.95 -4.35
N PHE A 25 27.80 11.19 -3.17
CA PHE A 25 27.05 11.40 -1.92
C PHE A 25 26.51 12.84 -1.80
N LEU A 26 27.06 13.82 -2.52
CA LEU A 26 26.60 15.22 -2.51
C LEU A 26 25.37 15.44 -3.39
N ASP A 27 25.17 14.62 -4.42
CA ASP A 27 23.99 14.70 -5.29
C ASP A 27 22.73 14.02 -4.69
N TRP A 28 22.93 13.20 -3.65
CA TRP A 28 21.83 12.54 -2.92
C TRP A 28 20.87 13.54 -2.24
N ARG A 29 21.34 14.73 -1.89
CA ARG A 29 20.51 15.77 -1.25
C ARG A 29 19.51 16.44 -2.19
N LEU A 30 19.67 16.29 -3.50
CA LEU A 30 18.75 16.82 -4.51
C LEU A 30 17.68 15.82 -4.96
N PHE A 31 17.87 14.52 -4.68
CA PHE A 31 16.87 13.48 -4.90
C PHE A 31 16.20 13.17 -3.57
N GLY A 32 15.22 14.02 -3.19
CA GLY A 32 14.41 13.82 -2.00
C GLY A 32 13.89 12.38 -1.93
N THR A 33 14.17 11.73 -0.81
CA THR A 33 13.54 10.53 -0.23
C THR A 33 12.76 9.61 -1.21
N TYR A 34 13.45 8.99 -2.16
CA TYR A 34 12.92 7.82 -2.85
C TYR A 34 13.30 6.57 -2.03
N SER A 35 12.45 6.19 -1.11
CA SER A 35 12.48 4.88 -0.46
C SER A 35 12.18 3.83 -1.53
N GLY A 36 13.15 2.96 -1.85
CA GLY A 36 12.94 1.81 -2.73
C GLY A 36 13.92 1.62 -3.90
N ALA A 37 14.95 2.45 -4.06
CA ALA A 37 15.96 2.21 -5.09
C ALA A 37 16.94 1.10 -4.65
N ARG A 38 16.92 -0.05 -5.31
CA ARG A 38 17.93 -1.10 -5.13
C ARG A 38 19.11 -0.85 -6.06
N VAL A 39 20.33 -0.86 -5.51
CA VAL A 39 21.57 -0.80 -6.29
C VAL A 39 22.06 -2.24 -6.52
N VAL A 40 22.01 -2.68 -7.76
CA VAL A 40 22.45 -4.04 -8.14
C VAL A 40 23.75 -3.95 -8.95
N LYS A 41 24.73 -4.79 -8.59
CA LYS A 41 25.98 -4.93 -9.34
C LYS A 41 25.84 -6.04 -10.38
N SER A 42 25.83 -5.68 -11.67
CA SER A 42 25.82 -6.65 -12.76
C SER A 42 26.92 -6.33 -13.75
N GLY A 43 27.76 -7.32 -14.05
CA GLY A 43 28.83 -7.20 -15.05
C GLY A 43 29.85 -6.07 -14.78
N GLY A 44 30.19 -5.82 -13.51
CA GLY A 44 31.13 -4.75 -13.11
C GLY A 44 30.57 -3.32 -13.18
N LYS A 45 29.28 -3.15 -13.48
CA LYS A 45 28.57 -1.88 -13.48
C LYS A 45 27.56 -1.83 -12.35
N TRP A 46 27.46 -0.68 -11.69
CA TRP A 46 26.40 -0.41 -10.71
C TRP A 46 25.16 0.08 -11.47
N LEU A 47 24.07 -0.69 -11.37
CA LEU A 47 22.78 -0.32 -11.94
C LEU A 47 21.88 0.19 -10.82
N PHE A 48 21.43 1.42 -10.93
CA PHE A 48 20.34 1.96 -10.13
C PHE A 48 19.03 1.46 -10.74
N LEU A 49 18.44 0.47 -10.09
CA LEU A 49 17.07 0.10 -10.38
C LEU A 49 16.18 0.98 -9.51
N ALA A 50 15.77 2.12 -10.05
CA ALA A 50 14.65 2.85 -9.46
C ALA A 50 13.42 1.93 -9.59
N ASN A 51 12.95 1.42 -8.47
CA ASN A 51 11.75 0.59 -8.45
C ASN A 51 10.55 1.53 -8.67
N PHE A 52 10.18 1.76 -9.94
CA PHE A 52 8.95 2.46 -10.33
C PHE A 52 7.70 1.59 -10.13
N GLY A 53 7.88 0.33 -9.71
CA GLY A 53 6.80 -0.56 -9.31
C GLY A 53 6.51 -0.35 -7.84
N GLY A 54 5.39 0.29 -7.50
CA GLY A 54 4.85 0.26 -6.15
C GLY A 54 4.73 -1.19 -5.67
N PHE A 55 4.74 -1.37 -4.36
CA PHE A 55 4.54 -2.69 -3.74
C PHE A 55 3.23 -3.28 -4.25
N LEU A 56 3.25 -4.56 -4.64
CA LEU A 56 2.09 -5.21 -5.23
C LEU A 56 1.64 -6.35 -4.32
N PHE A 57 0.84 -6.01 -3.33
CA PHE A 57 0.20 -7.02 -2.47
C PHE A 57 -0.90 -7.74 -3.24
N ARG A 58 -0.86 -9.07 -3.27
CA ARG A 58 -1.79 -9.92 -4.03
C ARG A 58 -2.25 -11.11 -3.21
N GLY A 59 -3.48 -11.51 -3.44
CA GLY A 59 -4.06 -12.73 -2.91
C GLY A 59 -4.81 -12.54 -1.62
N ILE A 60 -5.61 -13.53 -1.28
CA ILE A 60 -6.52 -13.58 -0.15
C ILE A 60 -5.89 -14.44 0.95
N SER A 61 -6.09 -14.08 2.20
CA SER A 61 -5.60 -14.82 3.36
C SER A 61 -6.61 -14.74 4.48
N SER A 62 -7.12 -15.89 4.92
CA SER A 62 -7.91 -15.99 6.15
C SER A 62 -6.96 -15.91 7.35
N ILE A 63 -7.22 -14.99 8.26
CA ILE A 63 -6.42 -14.75 9.47
C ILE A 63 -7.34 -14.59 10.68
N ASN A 64 -6.78 -14.63 11.88
CA ASN A 64 -7.56 -14.48 13.11
C ASN A 64 -7.23 -13.15 13.81
N LEU A 65 -8.26 -12.55 14.39
CA LEU A 65 -8.15 -11.48 15.37
C LEU A 65 -7.91 -12.10 16.75
N ASP A 66 -6.87 -11.68 17.46
CA ASP A 66 -6.64 -12.14 18.82
C ASP A 66 -7.49 -11.36 19.84
N ASP A 67 -7.54 -11.85 21.09
CA ASP A 67 -8.33 -11.25 22.17
C ASP A 67 -7.91 -9.82 22.52
N LYS A 68 -6.69 -9.40 22.09
CA LYS A 68 -6.17 -8.05 22.25
C LYS A 68 -6.49 -7.16 21.05
N GLY A 69 -7.18 -7.67 20.03
CA GLY A 69 -7.51 -6.94 18.81
C GLY A 69 -6.37 -6.84 17.80
N ARG A 70 -5.44 -7.80 17.82
CA ARG A 70 -4.31 -7.84 16.86
C ARG A 70 -4.54 -8.89 15.79
N ILE A 71 -4.08 -8.60 14.60
CA ILE A 71 -4.04 -9.48 13.45
C ILE A 71 -2.59 -9.88 13.14
N ALA A 72 -2.37 -11.09 12.66
CA ALA A 72 -1.07 -11.53 12.18
C ALA A 72 -0.97 -11.32 10.67
N ILE A 73 -0.11 -10.42 10.24
CA ILE A 73 0.20 -10.22 8.81
C ILE A 73 0.87 -11.49 8.28
N PRO A 74 0.40 -12.05 7.14
CA PRO A 74 1.01 -13.22 6.53
C PRO A 74 2.51 -13.03 6.27
N THR A 75 3.30 -14.07 6.53
CA THR A 75 4.77 -14.01 6.48
C THR A 75 5.29 -13.51 5.15
N ARG A 76 4.61 -13.84 4.03
CA ARG A 76 4.98 -13.44 2.67
C ARG A 76 5.04 -11.92 2.46
N TYR A 77 4.35 -11.12 3.30
CA TYR A 77 4.32 -9.66 3.16
C TYR A 77 5.23 -8.93 4.15
N ARG A 78 5.72 -9.62 5.21
CA ARG A 78 6.42 -8.96 6.33
C ARG A 78 7.73 -8.32 5.94
N GLU A 79 8.52 -9.01 5.10
CA GLU A 79 9.80 -8.50 4.61
C GLU A 79 9.57 -7.27 3.72
N GLU A 80 8.61 -7.35 2.81
CA GLU A 80 8.24 -6.25 1.93
C GLU A 80 7.76 -5.02 2.73
N LEU A 81 6.91 -5.22 3.74
CA LEU A 81 6.43 -4.15 4.62
C LEU A 81 7.54 -3.56 5.51
N HIS A 82 8.50 -4.38 5.93
CA HIS A 82 9.69 -3.88 6.62
C HIS A 82 10.51 -2.97 5.69
N ASP A 83 10.79 -3.43 4.48
CA ASP A 83 11.66 -2.72 3.52
C ASP A 83 11.03 -1.44 2.98
N CYS A 84 9.70 -1.44 2.78
CA CYS A 84 9.02 -0.32 2.13
C CYS A 84 8.61 0.80 3.09
N CYS A 85 8.29 0.48 4.32
CA CYS A 85 7.71 1.45 5.25
C CYS A 85 8.20 1.29 6.70
N ASP A 86 9.27 0.54 6.93
CA ASP A 86 9.78 0.24 8.28
C ASP A 86 8.66 -0.22 9.24
N ARG A 87 7.73 -1.04 8.72
CA ARG A 87 6.57 -1.58 9.44
C ARG A 87 5.51 -0.53 9.83
N GLN A 88 5.66 0.72 9.39
CA GLN A 88 4.69 1.78 9.66
C GLN A 88 3.55 1.71 8.65
N MET A 89 2.34 1.63 9.16
CA MET A 89 1.14 1.46 8.36
C MET A 89 0.02 2.38 8.86
N VAL A 90 -0.97 2.60 8.03
CA VAL A 90 -2.17 3.36 8.39
C VAL A 90 -3.40 2.53 8.07
N VAL A 91 -4.26 2.35 9.06
CA VAL A 91 -5.55 1.70 8.91
C VAL A 91 -6.67 2.73 8.95
N THR A 92 -7.63 2.61 8.03
CA THR A 92 -8.78 3.50 7.95
C THR A 92 -10.02 2.76 7.45
N VAL A 93 -11.18 3.43 7.46
CA VAL A 93 -12.40 2.89 6.89
C VAL A 93 -12.34 2.93 5.37
N ALA A 94 -12.81 1.88 4.72
CA ALA A 94 -12.98 1.86 3.28
C ALA A 94 -14.18 2.71 2.86
N VAL A 95 -14.05 3.42 1.75
CA VAL A 95 -15.10 4.25 1.16
C VAL A 95 -15.23 3.89 -0.31
N ASN A 96 -15.95 2.85 -0.57
CA ASN A 96 -16.46 2.50 -1.90
C ASN A 96 -17.97 2.22 -1.77
N GLU A 97 -18.67 2.07 -2.85
CA GLU A 97 -20.11 1.83 -2.83
C GLU A 97 -20.50 0.60 -2.01
N GLN A 98 -19.61 -0.39 -1.96
CA GLN A 98 -19.82 -1.66 -1.29
C GLN A 98 -19.44 -1.64 0.21
N CYS A 99 -18.68 -0.65 0.67
CA CYS A 99 -18.19 -0.59 2.05
C CYS A 99 -18.81 0.56 2.86
N ILE A 100 -19.71 1.36 2.29
CA ILE A 100 -20.52 2.34 3.02
C ILE A 100 -21.84 1.65 3.34
N GLY A 101 -21.89 0.90 4.43
CA GLY A 101 -23.10 0.18 4.81
C GLY A 101 -22.89 -0.66 6.09
N GLU A 102 -23.77 -1.62 6.31
CA GLU A 102 -23.80 -2.42 7.53
C GLU A 102 -22.56 -3.29 7.77
N HIS A 103 -21.80 -3.60 6.70
CA HIS A 103 -20.61 -4.45 6.77
C HIS A 103 -19.41 -3.77 6.12
N GLY A 104 -18.98 -2.65 6.69
CA GLY A 104 -17.80 -1.93 6.20
C GLY A 104 -16.52 -2.77 6.28
N CYS A 105 -15.63 -2.62 5.31
CA CYS A 105 -14.26 -3.13 5.40
C CYS A 105 -13.30 -2.00 5.81
N LEU A 106 -12.07 -2.36 6.15
CA LEU A 106 -11.00 -1.42 6.44
C LEU A 106 -9.95 -1.47 5.33
N TRP A 107 -9.36 -0.33 5.05
CA TRP A 107 -8.15 -0.24 4.25
C TRP A 107 -6.92 -0.16 5.14
N LEU A 108 -5.89 -0.91 4.78
CA LEU A 108 -4.60 -0.91 5.45
C LEU A 108 -3.53 -0.57 4.41
N TYR A 109 -2.90 0.60 4.58
CA TYR A 109 -1.87 1.12 3.69
C TYR A 109 -0.50 1.09 4.34
N PRO A 110 0.58 0.74 3.62
CA PRO A 110 1.93 1.16 4.00
C PRO A 110 2.00 2.68 4.06
N LEU A 111 2.76 3.24 4.99
CA LEU A 111 2.83 4.69 5.21
C LEU A 111 3.11 5.50 3.93
N PRO A 112 4.07 5.13 3.05
CA PRO A 112 4.33 5.89 1.82
C PRO A 112 3.16 5.91 0.82
N GLU A 113 2.34 4.86 0.79
CA GLU A 113 1.15 4.81 -0.07
C GLU A 113 0.00 5.63 0.54
N TRP A 114 -0.10 5.64 1.88
CA TRP A 114 -1.03 6.50 2.59
C TRP A 114 -0.75 7.98 2.34
N GLU A 115 0.51 8.43 2.44
CA GLU A 115 0.92 9.80 2.16
C GLU A 115 0.53 10.26 0.74
N LYS A 116 0.63 9.38 -0.27
CA LYS A 116 0.16 9.67 -1.63
C LYS A 116 -1.35 9.86 -1.68
N LEU A 117 -2.11 9.04 -0.95
CA LEU A 117 -3.56 9.17 -0.85
C LEU A 117 -3.95 10.48 -0.15
N GLU A 118 -3.32 10.82 0.97
CA GLU A 118 -3.54 12.09 1.68
C GLU A 118 -3.28 13.29 0.78
N LEU A 119 -2.16 13.28 0.05
CA LEU A 119 -1.83 14.34 -0.89
C LEU A 119 -2.90 14.47 -1.99
N THR A 120 -3.44 13.36 -2.47
CA THR A 120 -4.51 13.34 -3.48
C THR A 120 -5.81 13.91 -2.91
N ILE A 121 -6.21 13.48 -1.72
CA ILE A 121 -7.42 13.96 -1.03
C ILE A 121 -7.29 15.45 -0.65
N SER A 122 -6.09 15.92 -0.31
CA SER A 122 -5.85 17.33 0.04
C SER A 122 -6.12 18.29 -1.13
N LYS A 123 -5.89 17.85 -2.37
CA LYS A 123 -6.09 18.63 -3.60
C LYS A 123 -7.55 18.74 -4.01
N LEU A 124 -8.45 17.96 -3.41
CA LEU A 124 -9.88 18.03 -3.74
C LEU A 124 -10.50 19.36 -3.33
N PRO A 125 -11.47 19.90 -4.09
CA PRO A 125 -12.13 21.17 -3.77
C PRO A 125 -12.77 21.16 -2.38
N THR A 126 -12.50 22.19 -1.56
CA THR A 126 -12.98 22.27 -0.17
C THR A 126 -14.50 22.40 -0.08
N LEU A 127 -15.13 23.08 -1.04
CA LEU A 127 -16.59 23.31 -1.08
C LEU A 127 -17.39 22.13 -1.65
N ASN A 128 -16.73 21.09 -2.16
CA ASN A 128 -17.40 19.92 -2.68
C ASN A 128 -17.88 19.03 -1.52
N LYS A 129 -19.20 18.75 -1.47
CA LYS A 129 -19.82 17.93 -0.42
C LYS A 129 -19.24 16.51 -0.36
N MET A 130 -18.99 15.89 -1.53
CA MET A 130 -18.40 14.55 -1.60
C MET A 130 -16.95 14.54 -1.12
N ALA A 131 -16.14 15.52 -1.51
CA ALA A 131 -14.78 15.67 -1.00
C ALA A 131 -14.76 15.86 0.52
N GLY A 132 -15.72 16.65 1.07
CA GLY A 132 -15.88 16.82 2.51
C GLY A 132 -16.27 15.52 3.22
N LYS A 133 -17.16 14.72 2.63
CA LYS A 133 -17.54 13.41 3.14
C LYS A 133 -16.32 12.44 3.13
N LEU A 134 -15.61 12.37 2.02
CA LEU A 134 -14.42 11.54 1.87
C LEU A 134 -13.34 11.87 2.93
N ARG A 135 -13.03 13.17 3.12
CA ARG A 135 -12.07 13.59 4.16
C ARG A 135 -12.49 13.12 5.55
N ARG A 136 -13.75 13.32 5.92
CA ARG A 136 -14.23 12.92 7.26
C ARG A 136 -14.18 11.42 7.46
N PHE A 137 -14.53 10.63 6.45
CA PHE A 137 -14.54 9.18 6.57
C PHE A 137 -13.14 8.59 6.47
N VAL A 138 -12.35 8.94 5.48
CA VAL A 138 -11.02 8.35 5.26
C VAL A 138 -9.99 8.95 6.21
N ILE A 139 -9.77 10.27 6.16
CA ILE A 139 -8.74 10.90 6.98
C ILE A 139 -9.16 10.96 8.45
N GLY A 140 -10.42 11.26 8.75
CA GLY A 140 -10.93 11.37 10.12
C GLY A 140 -11.01 10.07 10.89
N ASN A 141 -10.92 8.91 10.23
CA ASN A 141 -10.84 7.59 10.85
C ASN A 141 -9.47 6.92 10.69
N ALA A 142 -8.51 7.60 10.07
CA ALA A 142 -7.16 7.08 9.93
C ALA A 142 -6.48 6.90 11.30
N SER A 143 -5.78 5.80 11.47
CA SER A 143 -4.98 5.50 12.65
C SER A 143 -3.66 4.90 12.21
N GLU A 144 -2.57 5.52 12.64
CA GLU A 144 -1.24 4.95 12.48
C GLU A 144 -1.09 3.70 13.34
N CYS A 145 -0.44 2.71 12.80
CA CYS A 145 -0.16 1.45 13.48
C CYS A 145 1.17 0.86 13.01
N GLU A 146 1.85 0.19 13.91
CA GLU A 146 3.13 -0.44 13.65
C GLU A 146 3.01 -1.96 13.75
N MET A 147 3.60 -2.67 12.80
CA MET A 147 3.70 -4.12 12.87
C MET A 147 4.82 -4.53 13.82
N ASP A 148 4.50 -5.28 14.86
CA ASP A 148 5.47 -5.75 15.85
C ASP A 148 6.49 -6.74 15.27
N GLY A 149 7.54 -7.07 16.06
CA GLY A 149 8.59 -8.01 15.63
C GLY A 149 8.10 -9.44 15.35
N GLN A 150 6.86 -9.77 15.74
CA GLN A 150 6.22 -11.06 15.44
C GLN A 150 5.32 -10.97 14.20
N GLY A 151 5.25 -9.81 13.56
CA GLY A 151 4.41 -9.57 12.39
C GLY A 151 2.94 -9.36 12.72
N ARG A 152 2.63 -8.85 13.93
CA ARG A 152 1.27 -8.56 14.36
C ARG A 152 1.01 -7.07 14.35
N LEU A 153 -0.22 -6.70 14.02
CA LEU A 153 -0.70 -5.33 13.94
C LEU A 153 -1.94 -5.17 14.81
N LEU A 154 -1.96 -4.13 15.64
CA LEU A 154 -3.12 -3.80 16.48
C LEU A 154 -4.14 -3.02 15.66
N LEU A 155 -5.36 -3.55 15.56
CA LEU A 155 -6.48 -2.82 14.97
C LEU A 155 -7.20 -1.99 16.05
N PRO A 156 -7.36 -0.68 15.87
CA PRO A 156 -8.10 0.18 16.79
C PRO A 156 -9.52 -0.32 17.05
N GLU A 157 -9.96 -0.28 18.30
CA GLU A 157 -11.28 -0.79 18.71
C GLU A 157 -12.43 -0.13 17.94
N LYS A 158 -12.34 1.19 17.71
CA LYS A 158 -13.33 1.95 16.93
C LYS A 158 -13.50 1.38 15.52
N LEU A 159 -12.39 1.06 14.85
CA LEU A 159 -12.40 0.52 13.49
C LEU A 159 -12.89 -0.92 13.45
N ARG A 160 -12.52 -1.73 14.45
CA ARG A 160 -13.04 -3.10 14.61
C ARG A 160 -14.56 -3.11 14.79
N LYS A 161 -15.11 -2.20 15.61
CA LYS A 161 -16.55 -2.04 15.79
C LYS A 161 -17.23 -1.56 14.50
N PHE A 162 -16.63 -0.61 13.78
CA PHE A 162 -17.16 -0.10 12.52
C PHE A 162 -17.34 -1.21 11.48
N SER A 163 -16.35 -2.06 11.33
CA SER A 163 -16.34 -3.16 10.35
C SER A 163 -16.86 -4.49 10.91
N GLN A 164 -17.45 -4.46 12.11
CA GLN A 164 -18.03 -5.64 12.78
C GLN A 164 -17.04 -6.82 12.81
N MET A 165 -15.75 -6.52 13.07
CA MET A 165 -14.71 -7.53 13.09
C MET A 165 -14.93 -8.52 14.23
N ASP A 166 -15.06 -9.79 13.89
CA ASP A 166 -15.09 -10.91 14.81
C ASP A 166 -13.75 -11.68 14.75
N LYS A 167 -13.69 -12.85 15.30
CA LYS A 167 -12.50 -13.68 15.44
C LYS A 167 -11.86 -14.03 14.10
N LYS A 168 -12.69 -14.27 13.08
CA LYS A 168 -12.23 -14.59 11.71
C LYS A 168 -12.29 -13.36 10.83
N ILE A 169 -11.23 -13.09 10.13
CA ILE A 169 -11.13 -11.99 9.19
C ILE A 169 -10.41 -12.42 7.91
N VAL A 170 -10.69 -11.73 6.83
CA VAL A 170 -10.06 -11.95 5.54
C VAL A 170 -9.21 -10.74 5.19
N LEU A 171 -7.95 -10.98 4.88
CA LEU A 171 -7.00 -9.98 4.38
C LEU A 171 -6.83 -10.17 2.88
N VAL A 172 -7.21 -9.16 2.11
CA VAL A 172 -7.13 -9.14 0.65
C VAL A 172 -6.07 -8.16 0.19
N GLY A 173 -5.06 -8.64 -0.52
CA GLY A 173 -4.04 -7.76 -1.13
C GLY A 173 -4.59 -7.09 -2.39
N GLN A 174 -4.62 -5.77 -2.40
CA GLN A 174 -5.08 -4.94 -3.51
C GLN A 174 -3.97 -3.99 -3.98
N LEU A 175 -2.95 -4.55 -4.59
CA LEU A 175 -1.81 -3.83 -5.17
C LEU A 175 -1.06 -3.00 -4.11
N ASN A 176 -1.42 -1.76 -3.89
CA ASN A 176 -0.73 -0.84 -2.99
C ASN A 176 -1.29 -0.79 -1.57
N LYS A 177 -2.30 -1.61 -1.27
CA LYS A 177 -2.97 -1.68 0.04
C LYS A 177 -3.48 -3.08 0.33
N PHE A 178 -3.98 -3.26 1.53
CA PHE A 178 -4.82 -4.40 1.88
C PHE A 178 -6.23 -3.94 2.22
N GLU A 179 -7.19 -4.80 1.99
CA GLU A 179 -8.52 -4.72 2.58
C GLU A 179 -8.64 -5.75 3.69
N ILE A 180 -9.25 -5.35 4.79
CA ILE A 180 -9.51 -6.20 5.95
C ILE A 180 -11.02 -6.32 6.07
N TRP A 181 -11.53 -7.53 5.90
CA TRP A 181 -12.94 -7.85 5.93
C TRP A 181 -13.29 -8.75 7.11
N ASN A 182 -14.49 -8.60 7.65
CA ASN A 182 -15.12 -9.66 8.43
C ASN A 182 -15.33 -10.88 7.52
N ASP A 183 -15.11 -12.10 8.03
CA ASP A 183 -15.20 -13.34 7.23
C ASP A 183 -16.59 -13.55 6.63
N ASP A 184 -17.65 -13.35 7.42
CA ASP A 184 -19.03 -13.51 6.94
C ASP A 184 -19.39 -12.46 5.87
N ALA A 185 -18.95 -11.21 6.08
CA ALA A 185 -19.17 -10.14 5.11
C ALA A 185 -18.42 -10.39 3.80
N TRP A 186 -17.21 -10.94 3.88
CA TRP A 186 -16.44 -11.33 2.68
C TRP A 186 -17.16 -12.44 1.89
N ILE A 187 -17.60 -13.51 2.58
CA ILE A 187 -18.32 -14.62 1.94
C ILE A 187 -19.59 -14.12 1.25
N ALA A 188 -20.36 -13.27 1.91
CA ALA A 188 -21.58 -12.69 1.33
C ALA A 188 -21.27 -11.87 0.06
N LYS A 189 -20.19 -11.07 0.11
CA LYS A 189 -19.79 -10.23 -1.03
C LYS A 189 -19.23 -11.04 -2.18
N GLU A 190 -18.43 -12.06 -1.90
CA GLU A 190 -17.93 -12.98 -2.91
C GLU A 190 -19.07 -13.73 -3.63
N GLN A 191 -20.10 -14.14 -2.87
CA GLN A 191 -21.29 -14.77 -3.44
C GLN A 191 -22.08 -13.80 -4.34
N GLU A 192 -22.26 -12.54 -3.92
CA GLU A 192 -22.91 -11.50 -4.71
C GLU A 192 -22.23 -11.30 -6.08
N TRP A 193 -20.90 -11.28 -6.10
CA TRP A 193 -20.13 -11.16 -7.34
C TRP A 193 -20.26 -12.40 -8.24
N LEU A 194 -20.31 -13.59 -7.65
CA LEU A 194 -20.48 -14.84 -8.40
C LEU A 194 -21.89 -14.96 -9.02
N ASP A 195 -22.90 -14.44 -8.32
CA ASP A 195 -24.29 -14.45 -8.79
C ASP A 195 -24.57 -13.40 -9.90
N GLY A 196 -23.56 -12.63 -10.29
CA GLY A 196 -23.63 -11.68 -11.40
C GLY A 196 -24.37 -10.38 -11.09
N GLY A 197 -24.43 -9.99 -9.83
CA GLY A 197 -25.16 -8.79 -9.35
C GLY A 197 -24.65 -7.45 -9.84
N ASP A 198 -23.46 -7.35 -10.41
CA ASP A 198 -22.84 -6.08 -10.81
C ASP A 198 -22.20 -6.19 -12.21
N ASN A 199 -23.05 -6.16 -13.25
CA ASN A 199 -22.56 -6.14 -14.64
C ASN A 199 -22.26 -4.71 -15.17
N ASP A 200 -22.49 -3.69 -14.39
CA ASP A 200 -22.43 -2.28 -14.85
C ASP A 200 -21.02 -1.76 -15.19
N GLY A 201 -19.96 -2.54 -14.98
CA GLY A 201 -18.58 -2.13 -15.31
C GLY A 201 -17.86 -3.02 -16.33
N LEU A 202 -18.49 -4.10 -16.80
CA LEU A 202 -17.82 -5.07 -17.68
C LEU A 202 -17.46 -4.51 -19.07
N GLU A 203 -18.22 -3.54 -19.58
CA GLU A 203 -17.91 -2.88 -20.86
C GLU A 203 -16.63 -2.04 -20.77
N GLU A 204 -16.39 -1.36 -19.64
CA GLU A 204 -15.17 -0.60 -19.42
C GLU A 204 -13.94 -1.50 -19.26
N LEU A 205 -14.10 -2.67 -18.64
CA LEU A 205 -13.04 -3.66 -18.47
C LEU A 205 -12.70 -4.38 -19.79
N GLY A 206 -13.66 -4.51 -20.71
CA GLY A 206 -13.45 -5.09 -22.04
C GLY A 206 -12.47 -4.29 -22.92
N ALA A 207 -12.20 -3.03 -22.57
CA ALA A 207 -11.17 -2.22 -23.21
C ALA A 207 -9.75 -2.51 -22.70
N LEU A 208 -9.61 -3.24 -21.60
CA LEU A 208 -8.33 -3.70 -21.08
C LEU A 208 -7.93 -4.97 -21.84
N SER A 209 -6.98 -4.84 -22.76
CA SER A 209 -6.36 -6.03 -23.42
C SER A 209 -5.49 -6.76 -22.38
N PHE A 210 -5.88 -7.96 -22.01
CA PHE A 210 -5.09 -8.90 -21.22
C PHE A 210 -4.17 -9.70 -22.15
#